data_5aa339d64c033120bcfeeb6ea8b7974a
#
_entry.id   5aa339d64c033120bcfeeb6ea8b7974a
#
_cell.length_a   1.000
_cell.length_b   1.000
_cell.length_c   1.000
_cell.angle_alpha   90.00
_cell.angle_beta   90.00
_cell.angle_gamma   90.00
#
_symmetry.space_group_name_H-M   'P 1'
#
loop_
_entity.id
_entity.type
_entity.pdbx_description
1 polymer ?
#
loop_
_entity_poly.entity_id
_entity_poly.type
_entity_poly.pdbx_seq_one_letter_code
_entity_poly.pdbx_strand_id
1 'polypeptide(L)'
;MKRNMPQTDYTAMTNGFQLVMPLDCEVNIEKNAPVRLLNAVMERMDYSKLYAAYSRLGRIEYSPKILLKIMVYGYMRKQISSRALEACCRENLHFIYLLEGQRAPNHNTINRFRKNILTQEAGQDILCQLVVLLHERGLLSLEAAFIDGTKIEANANKYSFVWKKATAQKTEKLLKKIHDELPAKLKEVGIRFHVPEKIAVRQLKKLWKRIHARIKADGIELISGKGKRKTRLQRLSEWVDQCLAKLKQYTNDIHICGNRNSFSKTDHDATFMHMKEDYMRNGQLKPGYNVNVATCSDFIIGSYISSDRNDVHTLIPFMEQLQKNYEGKNIGSVVVDSGYESEENYCWFEAHPETELYVKPSNHEAAKHRKYRTDISRRENMAYNAQTDTYTCANGKLLQKTQEKKTHTASGLEITTSVYECSECDGCPLKEKQERYRCQFAAAGYGSKDLLSQGMFASGEPFHSGRGQLCIREAGS
;
A
#
# COMPACT_ATOMS: atom_id res chain seq x y z
N MET A 1 -18.30 13.31 -55.45
CA MET A 1 -18.27 12.07 -56.25
C MET A 1 -18.99 10.99 -55.47
N LYS A 2 -20.15 10.51 -55.93
CA LYS A 2 -20.82 9.33 -55.37
C LYS A 2 -19.98 8.12 -55.76
N ARG A 3 -19.34 7.45 -54.79
CA ARG A 3 -18.71 6.15 -55.04
C ARG A 3 -19.83 5.16 -55.31
N ASN A 4 -19.94 4.65 -56.53
CA ASN A 4 -20.74 3.49 -56.85
C ASN A 4 -20.11 2.28 -56.12
N MET A 5 -20.65 1.94 -54.98
CA MET A 5 -20.33 0.66 -54.36
C MET A 5 -21.02 -0.44 -55.15
N PRO A 6 -20.30 -1.50 -55.56
CA PRO A 6 -20.96 -2.62 -56.23
C PRO A 6 -21.95 -3.25 -55.25
N GLN A 7 -23.21 -3.33 -55.64
CA GLN A 7 -24.21 -4.06 -54.86
C GLN A 7 -23.91 -5.55 -54.95
N THR A 8 -23.85 -6.19 -53.78
CA THR A 8 -23.71 -7.64 -53.72
C THR A 8 -25.03 -8.27 -54.14
N ASP A 9 -24.98 -9.15 -55.14
CA ASP A 9 -26.16 -9.93 -55.56
C ASP A 9 -26.47 -10.98 -54.48
N TYR A 10 -27.53 -10.73 -53.75
CA TYR A 10 -27.98 -11.64 -52.69
C TYR A 10 -28.87 -12.78 -53.23
N THR A 11 -29.18 -12.81 -54.49
CA THR A 11 -30.06 -13.83 -55.09
C THR A 11 -29.32 -15.15 -55.40
N ALA A 12 -28.01 -15.16 -55.43
CA ALA A 12 -27.15 -16.31 -55.72
C ALA A 12 -26.64 -17.05 -54.49
N MET A 13 -27.34 -17.00 -53.34
CA MET A 13 -26.91 -17.70 -52.13
C MET A 13 -27.06 -19.21 -52.25
N THR A 14 -25.95 -19.90 -52.39
CA THR A 14 -25.88 -21.38 -52.23
C THR A 14 -25.60 -21.73 -50.76
N ASN A 15 -26.16 -22.84 -50.29
CA ASN A 15 -25.90 -23.34 -48.95
C ASN A 15 -24.39 -23.52 -48.73
N GLY A 16 -23.80 -22.78 -47.78
CA GLY A 16 -22.37 -22.80 -47.49
C GLY A 16 -21.61 -21.50 -47.88
N PHE A 17 -22.31 -20.49 -48.37
CA PHE A 17 -21.67 -19.23 -48.73
C PHE A 17 -21.41 -18.39 -47.48
N GLN A 18 -20.15 -18.06 -47.24
CA GLN A 18 -19.76 -17.12 -46.18
C GLN A 18 -19.87 -15.69 -46.75
N LEU A 19 -20.82 -14.91 -46.27
CA LEU A 19 -20.97 -13.52 -46.64
C LEU A 19 -19.84 -12.71 -46.00
N VAL A 20 -18.91 -12.20 -46.78
CA VAL A 20 -17.88 -11.25 -46.33
C VAL A 20 -18.43 -9.84 -46.53
N MET A 21 -18.90 -9.23 -45.45
CA MET A 21 -19.26 -7.80 -45.48
C MET A 21 -18.02 -6.97 -45.14
N PRO A 22 -17.57 -6.06 -46.03
CA PRO A 22 -16.54 -5.08 -45.64
C PRO A 22 -17.15 -4.10 -44.64
N LEU A 23 -16.80 -4.27 -43.35
CA LEU A 23 -17.26 -3.41 -42.27
C LEU A 23 -16.30 -2.21 -42.17
N ASP A 24 -16.69 -1.06 -42.72
CA ASP A 24 -15.99 0.18 -42.49
C ASP A 24 -16.48 0.75 -41.12
N CYS A 25 -15.75 0.44 -40.08
CA CYS A 25 -16.08 0.86 -38.71
C CYS A 25 -16.06 2.39 -38.57
N GLU A 26 -15.26 3.08 -39.39
CA GLU A 26 -15.15 4.53 -39.28
C GLU A 26 -16.41 5.26 -39.74
N VAL A 27 -17.10 4.72 -40.74
CA VAL A 27 -18.35 5.31 -41.28
C VAL A 27 -19.50 5.16 -40.27
N ASN A 28 -19.52 4.07 -39.52
CA ASN A 28 -20.62 3.71 -38.62
C ASN A 28 -20.46 4.22 -37.18
N ILE A 29 -19.33 4.84 -36.84
CA ILE A 29 -19.08 5.44 -35.52
C ILE A 29 -19.24 6.95 -35.61
N GLU A 30 -20.05 7.51 -34.72
CA GLU A 30 -20.25 8.97 -34.66
C GLU A 30 -18.92 9.72 -34.47
N LYS A 31 -18.82 10.91 -35.07
CA LYS A 31 -17.58 11.73 -35.01
C LYS A 31 -17.16 12.11 -33.59
N ASN A 32 -18.14 12.31 -32.68
CA ASN A 32 -17.97 12.69 -31.29
C ASN A 32 -18.00 11.49 -30.34
N ALA A 33 -17.99 10.25 -30.83
CA ALA A 33 -18.00 9.07 -30.01
C ALA A 33 -16.77 9.01 -29.10
N PRO A 34 -16.91 8.68 -27.79
CA PRO A 34 -15.80 8.64 -26.85
C PRO A 34 -14.66 7.71 -27.26
N VAL A 35 -14.95 6.65 -28.03
CA VAL A 35 -13.93 5.73 -28.54
C VAL A 35 -12.92 6.40 -29.47
N ARG A 36 -13.35 7.40 -30.24
CA ARG A 36 -12.46 8.16 -31.12
C ARG A 36 -11.50 9.05 -30.36
N LEU A 37 -12.02 9.72 -29.31
CA LEU A 37 -11.19 10.50 -28.39
C LEU A 37 -10.17 9.63 -27.69
N LEU A 38 -10.61 8.50 -27.13
CA LEU A 38 -9.72 7.53 -26.49
C LEU A 38 -8.63 7.08 -27.47
N ASN A 39 -9.02 6.67 -28.69
CA ASN A 39 -8.05 6.21 -29.69
C ASN A 39 -7.03 7.31 -30.03
N ALA A 40 -7.49 8.54 -30.24
CA ALA A 40 -6.62 9.68 -30.58
C ALA A 40 -5.63 10.03 -29.44
N VAL A 41 -6.05 9.91 -28.18
CA VAL A 41 -5.18 10.09 -27.00
C VAL A 41 -4.18 8.96 -26.90
N MET A 42 -4.65 7.72 -27.00
CA MET A 42 -3.81 6.52 -26.85
C MET A 42 -2.77 6.38 -27.98
N GLU A 43 -3.06 6.89 -29.19
CA GLU A 43 -2.06 6.90 -30.28
C GLU A 43 -0.87 7.84 -30.04
N ARG A 44 -0.96 8.77 -29.11
CA ARG A 44 0.12 9.72 -28.77
C ARG A 44 1.03 9.24 -27.65
N MET A 45 0.72 8.10 -27.04
CA MET A 45 1.46 7.58 -25.89
C MET A 45 2.62 6.69 -26.34
N ASP A 46 3.70 6.70 -25.57
CA ASP A 46 4.81 5.77 -25.70
C ASP A 46 4.50 4.46 -24.94
N TYR A 47 4.63 3.35 -25.63
CA TYR A 47 4.38 2.00 -25.10
C TYR A 47 5.66 1.19 -24.90
N SER A 48 6.84 1.81 -24.96
CA SER A 48 8.15 1.13 -24.88
C SER A 48 8.24 0.19 -23.69
N LYS A 49 7.77 0.62 -22.50
CA LYS A 49 7.78 -0.19 -21.29
C LYS A 49 6.87 -1.41 -21.38
N LEU A 50 5.69 -1.27 -22.00
CA LEU A 50 4.79 -2.39 -22.25
C LEU A 50 5.38 -3.37 -23.26
N TYR A 51 5.99 -2.86 -24.34
CA TYR A 51 6.65 -3.71 -25.34
C TYR A 51 7.86 -4.45 -24.77
N ALA A 52 8.62 -3.84 -23.86
CA ALA A 52 9.76 -4.47 -23.21
C ALA A 52 9.38 -5.71 -22.37
N ALA A 53 8.15 -5.77 -21.88
CA ALA A 53 7.64 -6.92 -21.13
C ALA A 53 7.27 -8.13 -22.02
N TYR A 54 7.22 -7.96 -23.34
CA TYR A 54 6.91 -9.04 -24.27
C TYR A 54 8.15 -9.85 -24.64
N SER A 55 7.98 -11.17 -24.74
CA SER A 55 9.03 -12.05 -25.26
C SER A 55 9.21 -11.88 -26.76
N ARG A 56 10.45 -11.84 -27.23
CA ARG A 56 10.77 -11.85 -28.66
C ARG A 56 10.61 -13.22 -29.32
N LEU A 57 10.39 -14.27 -28.52
CA LEU A 57 10.27 -15.65 -28.96
C LEU A 57 8.88 -16.19 -28.60
N GLY A 58 8.23 -16.87 -29.51
CA GLY A 58 6.94 -17.52 -29.28
C GLY A 58 5.91 -17.29 -30.39
N ARG A 59 4.63 -17.48 -30.07
CA ARG A 59 3.51 -17.20 -30.98
C ARG A 59 3.35 -15.69 -31.18
N ILE A 60 2.80 -15.30 -32.33
CA ILE A 60 2.37 -13.93 -32.59
C ILE A 60 1.37 -13.52 -31.52
N GLU A 61 1.72 -12.54 -30.73
CA GLU A 61 0.91 -12.01 -29.63
C GLU A 61 0.11 -10.79 -30.10
N TYR A 62 -0.97 -10.49 -29.39
CA TYR A 62 -1.71 -9.26 -29.64
C TYR A 62 -0.86 -8.05 -29.22
N SER A 63 -0.98 -6.95 -29.97
CA SER A 63 -0.31 -5.70 -29.61
C SER A 63 -0.71 -5.25 -28.19
N PRO A 64 0.25 -4.97 -27.29
CA PRO A 64 -0.04 -4.47 -25.95
C PRO A 64 -0.81 -3.14 -25.99
N LYS A 65 -0.57 -2.30 -26.97
CA LYS A 65 -1.32 -1.06 -27.21
C LYS A 65 -2.80 -1.35 -27.42
N ILE A 66 -3.14 -2.30 -28.28
CA ILE A 66 -4.54 -2.68 -28.57
C ILE A 66 -5.21 -3.27 -27.35
N LEU A 67 -4.55 -4.19 -26.64
CA LEU A 67 -5.09 -4.77 -25.41
C LEU A 67 -5.34 -3.70 -24.34
N LEU A 68 -4.46 -2.72 -24.22
CA LEU A 68 -4.64 -1.61 -23.28
C LEU A 68 -5.83 -0.73 -23.70
N LYS A 69 -5.96 -0.35 -24.99
CA LYS A 69 -7.13 0.39 -25.50
C LYS A 69 -8.44 -0.32 -25.18
N ILE A 70 -8.52 -1.63 -25.44
CA ILE A 70 -9.70 -2.45 -25.15
C ILE A 70 -10.01 -2.42 -23.66
N MET A 71 -9.01 -2.56 -22.80
CA MET A 71 -9.22 -2.53 -21.36
C MET A 71 -9.69 -1.17 -20.86
N VAL A 72 -9.03 -0.09 -21.25
CA VAL A 72 -9.39 1.27 -20.84
C VAL A 72 -10.80 1.61 -21.31
N TYR A 73 -11.12 1.33 -22.59
CA TYR A 73 -12.48 1.55 -23.10
C TYR A 73 -13.51 0.66 -22.37
N GLY A 74 -13.15 -0.57 -22.06
CA GLY A 74 -13.96 -1.46 -21.25
C GLY A 74 -14.32 -0.86 -19.89
N TYR A 75 -13.36 -0.33 -19.17
CA TYR A 75 -13.62 0.37 -17.89
C TYR A 75 -14.52 1.60 -18.08
N MET A 76 -14.31 2.41 -19.12
CA MET A 76 -15.18 3.53 -19.45
C MET A 76 -16.63 3.09 -19.69
N ARG A 77 -16.83 1.89 -20.25
CA ARG A 77 -18.14 1.29 -20.52
C ARG A 77 -18.64 0.36 -19.39
N LYS A 78 -17.97 0.33 -18.23
CA LYS A 78 -18.27 -0.55 -17.07
C LYS A 78 -18.20 -2.04 -17.42
N GLN A 79 -17.44 -2.43 -18.44
CA GLN A 79 -17.17 -3.81 -18.82
C GLN A 79 -15.83 -4.25 -18.24
N ILE A 80 -15.84 -4.82 -17.03
CA ILE A 80 -14.62 -5.07 -16.25
C ILE A 80 -14.09 -6.48 -16.45
N SER A 81 -14.98 -7.49 -16.67
CA SER A 81 -14.57 -8.87 -16.76
C SER A 81 -13.92 -9.20 -18.12
N SER A 82 -12.88 -10.04 -18.10
CA SER A 82 -12.19 -10.43 -19.34
C SER A 82 -13.11 -11.17 -20.32
N ARG A 83 -14.13 -11.90 -19.84
CA ARG A 83 -15.13 -12.56 -20.69
C ARG A 83 -16.09 -11.56 -21.33
N ALA A 84 -16.53 -10.55 -20.59
CA ALA A 84 -17.35 -9.47 -21.14
C ALA A 84 -16.57 -8.68 -22.20
N LEU A 85 -15.28 -8.40 -21.96
CA LEU A 85 -14.42 -7.74 -22.94
C LEU A 85 -14.23 -8.59 -24.22
N GLU A 86 -14.05 -9.90 -24.09
CA GLU A 86 -14.01 -10.83 -25.25
C GLU A 86 -15.30 -10.75 -26.06
N ALA A 87 -16.48 -10.78 -25.42
CA ALA A 87 -17.78 -10.67 -26.08
C ALA A 87 -17.91 -9.31 -26.77
N CYS A 88 -17.57 -8.21 -26.05
CA CYS A 88 -17.60 -6.87 -26.66
C CYS A 88 -16.68 -6.75 -27.88
N CYS A 89 -15.51 -7.35 -27.86
CA CYS A 89 -14.61 -7.36 -29.01
C CYS A 89 -15.16 -8.10 -30.23
N ARG A 90 -16.12 -9.00 -30.04
CA ARG A 90 -16.78 -9.73 -31.15
C ARG A 90 -18.05 -9.04 -31.65
N GLU A 91 -18.76 -8.34 -30.79
CA GLU A 91 -20.14 -7.92 -31.04
C GLU A 91 -20.32 -6.41 -31.10
N ASN A 92 -19.42 -5.64 -30.48
CA ASN A 92 -19.57 -4.19 -30.35
C ASN A 92 -18.64 -3.46 -31.31
N LEU A 93 -19.22 -2.59 -32.14
CA LEU A 93 -18.53 -1.85 -33.20
C LEU A 93 -17.38 -0.97 -32.66
N HIS A 94 -17.54 -0.35 -31.50
CA HIS A 94 -16.48 0.47 -30.87
C HIS A 94 -15.25 -0.37 -30.48
N PHE A 95 -15.47 -1.59 -29.97
CA PHE A 95 -14.37 -2.49 -29.64
C PHE A 95 -13.72 -3.09 -30.89
N ILE A 96 -14.53 -3.39 -31.94
CA ILE A 96 -14.03 -3.85 -33.24
C ILE A 96 -13.14 -2.76 -33.88
N TYR A 97 -13.54 -1.49 -33.78
CA TYR A 97 -12.73 -0.35 -34.24
C TYR A 97 -11.36 -0.29 -33.54
N LEU A 98 -11.32 -0.51 -32.20
CA LEU A 98 -10.08 -0.52 -31.43
C LEU A 98 -9.17 -1.73 -31.72
N LEU A 99 -9.70 -2.79 -32.32
CA LEU A 99 -8.91 -3.95 -32.73
C LEU A 99 -8.02 -3.68 -33.97
N GLU A 100 -8.22 -2.62 -34.69
CA GLU A 100 -7.41 -2.23 -35.86
C GLU A 100 -7.24 -3.40 -36.86
N GLY A 101 -8.32 -4.15 -37.12
CA GLY A 101 -8.33 -5.29 -38.05
C GLY A 101 -7.80 -6.61 -37.44
N GLN A 102 -7.37 -6.62 -36.16
CA GLN A 102 -6.99 -7.86 -35.48
C GLN A 102 -8.22 -8.66 -35.06
N ARG A 103 -8.04 -9.97 -34.88
CA ARG A 103 -9.09 -10.84 -34.34
C ARG A 103 -9.39 -10.47 -32.88
N ALA A 104 -10.62 -10.72 -32.42
CA ALA A 104 -10.99 -10.54 -31.03
C ALA A 104 -10.12 -11.41 -30.09
N PRO A 105 -9.48 -10.80 -29.07
CA PRO A 105 -8.67 -11.55 -28.12
C PRO A 105 -9.55 -12.43 -27.23
N ASN A 106 -9.06 -13.62 -26.92
CA ASN A 106 -9.71 -14.50 -25.96
C ASN A 106 -9.56 -13.94 -24.53
N HIS A 107 -10.55 -14.21 -23.65
CA HIS A 107 -10.52 -13.75 -22.25
C HIS A 107 -9.24 -14.14 -21.49
N ASN A 108 -8.65 -15.31 -21.82
CA ASN A 108 -7.37 -15.72 -21.22
C ASN A 108 -6.20 -14.79 -21.67
N THR A 109 -6.20 -14.34 -22.92
CA THR A 109 -5.22 -13.38 -23.42
C THR A 109 -5.34 -12.04 -22.70
N ILE A 110 -6.55 -11.52 -22.55
CA ILE A 110 -6.83 -10.29 -21.80
C ILE A 110 -6.40 -10.45 -20.33
N ASN A 111 -6.70 -11.59 -19.72
CA ASN A 111 -6.33 -11.84 -18.31
C ASN A 111 -4.81 -11.98 -18.13
N ARG A 112 -4.10 -12.63 -19.06
CA ARG A 112 -2.63 -12.72 -19.04
C ARG A 112 -1.99 -11.34 -19.19
N PHE A 113 -2.50 -10.52 -20.12
CA PHE A 113 -2.04 -9.15 -20.29
C PHE A 113 -2.21 -8.35 -19.00
N ARG A 114 -3.40 -8.36 -18.40
CA ARG A 114 -3.70 -7.68 -17.12
C ARG A 114 -2.80 -8.12 -15.99
N LYS A 115 -2.51 -9.43 -15.89
CA LYS A 115 -1.77 -10.01 -14.77
C LYS A 115 -0.25 -9.90 -14.92
N ASN A 116 0.26 -10.10 -16.14
CA ASN A 116 1.69 -10.32 -16.35
C ASN A 116 2.39 -9.18 -17.09
N ILE A 117 1.65 -8.39 -17.86
CA ILE A 117 2.22 -7.34 -18.74
C ILE A 117 1.91 -5.95 -18.23
N LEU A 118 0.65 -5.69 -17.85
CA LEU A 118 0.25 -4.41 -17.28
C LEU A 118 0.67 -4.36 -15.81
N THR A 119 1.97 -4.17 -15.59
CA THR A 119 2.53 -3.96 -14.25
C THR A 119 2.08 -2.61 -13.68
N GLN A 120 2.22 -2.45 -12.37
CA GLN A 120 1.94 -1.15 -11.72
C GLN A 120 2.78 -0.03 -12.34
N GLU A 121 4.06 -0.29 -12.59
CA GLU A 121 4.99 0.67 -13.19
C GLU A 121 4.55 1.08 -14.61
N ALA A 122 4.17 0.12 -15.45
CA ALA A 122 3.68 0.41 -16.81
C ALA A 122 2.35 1.18 -16.78
N GLY A 123 1.43 0.84 -15.88
CA GLY A 123 0.18 1.56 -15.70
C GLY A 123 0.38 3.01 -15.24
N GLN A 124 1.31 3.22 -14.32
CA GLN A 124 1.66 4.57 -13.86
C GLN A 124 2.34 5.40 -14.93
N ASP A 125 3.20 4.80 -15.75
CA ASP A 125 3.83 5.48 -16.87
C ASP A 125 2.81 6.02 -17.87
N ILE A 126 1.82 5.21 -18.23
CA ILE A 126 0.71 5.65 -19.12
C ILE A 126 -0.12 6.76 -18.48
N LEU A 127 -0.41 6.66 -17.16
CA LEU A 127 -1.12 7.73 -16.46
C LEU A 127 -0.30 9.02 -16.43
N CYS A 128 1.00 8.93 -16.19
CA CYS A 128 1.91 10.07 -16.19
C CYS A 128 1.92 10.78 -17.57
N GLN A 129 2.03 10.02 -18.66
CA GLN A 129 1.97 10.58 -20.01
C GLN A 129 0.64 11.27 -20.28
N LEU A 130 -0.48 10.72 -19.81
CA LEU A 130 -1.79 11.35 -19.93
C LEU A 130 -1.84 12.69 -19.16
N VAL A 131 -1.35 12.71 -17.92
CA VAL A 131 -1.31 13.92 -17.08
C VAL A 131 -0.43 15.01 -17.74
N VAL A 132 0.74 14.64 -18.26
CA VAL A 132 1.61 15.56 -18.98
C VAL A 132 0.90 16.13 -20.22
N LEU A 133 0.23 15.29 -21.01
CA LEU A 133 -0.54 15.72 -22.16
C LEU A 133 -1.66 16.70 -21.78
N LEU A 134 -2.38 16.45 -20.68
CA LEU A 134 -3.44 17.34 -20.18
C LEU A 134 -2.87 18.67 -19.69
N HIS A 135 -1.73 18.63 -19.00
CA HIS A 135 -1.04 19.82 -18.53
C HIS A 135 -0.56 20.69 -19.69
N GLU A 136 0.06 20.12 -20.71
CA GLU A 136 0.50 20.82 -21.93
C GLU A 136 -0.66 21.46 -22.71
N ARG A 137 -1.86 20.89 -22.58
CA ARG A 137 -3.09 21.43 -23.17
C ARG A 137 -3.76 22.49 -22.31
N GLY A 138 -3.22 22.83 -21.14
CA GLY A 138 -3.82 23.75 -20.19
C GLY A 138 -5.13 23.25 -19.54
N LEU A 139 -5.41 21.95 -19.64
CA LEU A 139 -6.60 21.31 -19.03
C LEU A 139 -6.37 20.91 -17.59
N LEU A 140 -5.13 20.80 -17.18
CA LEU A 140 -4.71 20.42 -15.83
C LEU A 140 -3.58 21.34 -15.35
N SER A 141 -3.75 21.93 -14.15
CA SER A 141 -2.71 22.66 -13.43
C SER A 141 -2.12 21.74 -12.35
N LEU A 142 -0.80 21.73 -12.19
CA LEU A 142 -0.12 21.00 -11.09
C LEU A 142 0.10 21.89 -9.85
N GLU A 143 -0.67 22.97 -9.68
CA GLU A 143 -0.50 23.91 -8.58
C GLU A 143 -0.83 23.28 -7.21
N ALA A 144 -1.91 22.51 -7.13
CA ALA A 144 -2.34 21.88 -5.88
C ALA A 144 -2.80 20.44 -6.09
N ALA A 145 -2.17 19.52 -5.40
CA ALA A 145 -2.54 18.10 -5.36
C ALA A 145 -3.27 17.77 -4.05
N PHE A 146 -4.41 17.10 -4.15
CA PHE A 146 -5.16 16.58 -3.01
C PHE A 146 -4.89 15.08 -2.91
N ILE A 147 -4.39 14.63 -1.75
CA ILE A 147 -4.07 13.22 -1.51
C ILE A 147 -5.01 12.68 -0.43
N ASP A 148 -5.72 11.61 -0.75
CA ASP A 148 -6.54 10.85 0.20
C ASP A 148 -6.26 9.36 0.10
N GLY A 149 -6.32 8.67 1.24
CA GLY A 149 -6.10 7.24 1.37
C GLY A 149 -7.42 6.48 1.59
N THR A 150 -7.59 5.39 0.86
CA THR A 150 -8.69 4.46 1.07
C THR A 150 -8.17 3.03 1.28
N LYS A 151 -8.90 2.24 2.08
CA LYS A 151 -8.53 0.85 2.35
C LYS A 151 -9.39 -0.07 1.50
N ILE A 152 -8.73 -0.88 0.67
CA ILE A 152 -9.39 -1.83 -0.24
C ILE A 152 -9.17 -3.25 0.28
N GLU A 153 -10.27 -4.01 0.44
CA GLU A 153 -10.22 -5.42 0.84
C GLU A 153 -9.56 -6.26 -0.26
N ALA A 154 -8.56 -7.06 0.12
CA ALA A 154 -7.91 -8.00 -0.78
C ALA A 154 -8.82 -9.20 -1.03
N ASN A 155 -8.76 -9.76 -2.24
CA ASN A 155 -9.42 -11.03 -2.56
C ASN A 155 -8.68 -12.22 -1.90
N ALA A 156 -8.67 -12.22 -0.57
CA ALA A 156 -7.94 -13.16 0.25
C ALA A 156 -8.80 -13.73 1.38
N ASN A 157 -8.42 -14.93 1.87
CA ASN A 157 -9.16 -15.56 2.96
C ASN A 157 -8.93 -14.78 4.27
N LYS A 158 -10.00 -14.19 4.79
CA LYS A 158 -10.00 -13.40 6.04
C LYS A 158 -9.73 -14.23 7.32
N TYR A 159 -9.83 -15.55 7.25
CA TYR A 159 -9.60 -16.44 8.40
C TYR A 159 -8.21 -17.09 8.40
N SER A 160 -7.43 -16.95 7.33
CA SER A 160 -6.08 -17.51 7.23
C SER A 160 -5.03 -16.40 7.32
N PHE A 161 -4.58 -16.13 8.53
CA PHE A 161 -3.64 -15.05 8.85
C PHE A 161 -2.42 -15.55 9.61
N VAL A 162 -1.35 -14.75 9.53
CA VAL A 162 -0.15 -14.89 10.34
C VAL A 162 0.11 -13.57 11.07
N TRP A 163 0.27 -13.63 12.39
CA TRP A 163 0.64 -12.50 13.23
C TRP A 163 2.11 -12.59 13.61
N LYS A 164 2.91 -11.56 13.30
CA LYS A 164 4.35 -11.50 13.57
C LYS A 164 4.67 -11.78 15.03
N LYS A 165 3.99 -11.09 15.97
CA LYS A 165 4.19 -11.25 17.43
C LYS A 165 3.90 -12.69 17.89
N ALA A 166 2.79 -13.27 17.42
CA ALA A 166 2.43 -14.64 17.79
C ALA A 166 3.40 -15.67 17.20
N THR A 167 3.90 -15.45 15.98
CA THR A 167 4.90 -16.31 15.35
C THR A 167 6.26 -16.19 16.05
N ALA A 168 6.68 -15.00 16.45
CA ALA A 168 7.88 -14.81 17.28
C ALA A 168 7.80 -15.58 18.59
N GLN A 169 6.69 -15.46 19.33
CA GLN A 169 6.47 -16.23 20.57
C GLN A 169 6.48 -17.75 20.35
N LYS A 170 5.88 -18.22 19.24
CA LYS A 170 5.94 -19.65 18.86
C LYS A 170 7.36 -20.10 18.54
N THR A 171 8.15 -19.24 17.91
CA THR A 171 9.57 -19.51 17.63
C THR A 171 10.37 -19.64 18.91
N GLU A 172 10.21 -18.71 19.85
CA GLU A 172 10.90 -18.76 21.16
C GLU A 172 10.54 -20.04 21.94
N LYS A 173 9.24 -20.38 22.02
CA LYS A 173 8.78 -21.63 22.65
C LYS A 173 9.38 -22.88 21.99
N LEU A 174 9.46 -22.88 20.64
CA LEU A 174 10.07 -23.98 19.89
C LEU A 174 11.57 -24.09 20.17
N LEU A 175 12.29 -22.96 20.16
CA LEU A 175 13.73 -22.93 20.47
C LEU A 175 14.02 -23.41 21.88
N LYS A 176 13.24 -22.96 22.87
CA LYS A 176 13.34 -23.43 24.24
C LYS A 176 13.12 -24.94 24.33
N LYS A 177 12.07 -25.46 23.70
CA LYS A 177 11.79 -26.90 23.65
C LYS A 177 12.95 -27.68 23.02
N ILE A 178 13.53 -27.18 21.93
CA ILE A 178 14.68 -27.82 21.29
C ILE A 178 15.89 -27.83 22.25
N HIS A 179 16.16 -26.72 22.93
CA HIS A 179 17.26 -26.60 23.85
C HIS A 179 17.13 -27.56 25.07
N ASP A 180 15.91 -27.69 25.60
CA ASP A 180 15.64 -28.52 26.78
C ASP A 180 15.65 -30.01 26.44
N GLU A 181 15.04 -30.44 25.34
CA GLU A 181 14.83 -31.85 25.00
C GLU A 181 15.94 -32.48 24.14
N LEU A 182 16.56 -31.69 23.24
CA LEU A 182 17.50 -32.24 22.25
C LEU A 182 18.74 -32.89 22.88
N PRO A 183 19.40 -32.32 23.91
CA PRO A 183 20.59 -32.93 24.50
C PRO A 183 20.31 -34.34 25.07
N ALA A 184 19.22 -34.53 25.76
CA ALA A 184 18.81 -35.81 26.31
C ALA A 184 18.55 -36.85 25.20
N LYS A 185 17.80 -36.47 24.18
CA LYS A 185 17.50 -37.34 23.00
C LYS A 185 18.77 -37.71 22.21
N LEU A 186 19.74 -36.81 22.10
CA LEU A 186 21.03 -37.10 21.45
C LEU A 186 21.88 -38.09 22.26
N LYS A 187 21.88 -37.93 23.59
CA LYS A 187 22.58 -38.85 24.51
C LYS A 187 22.04 -40.28 24.42
N GLU A 188 20.71 -40.44 24.32
CA GLU A 188 20.05 -41.77 24.18
C GLU A 188 20.49 -42.54 22.91
N VAL A 189 20.88 -41.85 21.85
CA VAL A 189 21.30 -42.48 20.57
C VAL A 189 22.81 -42.36 20.32
N GLY A 190 23.57 -41.79 21.24
CA GLY A 190 25.02 -41.69 21.18
C GLY A 190 25.53 -40.71 20.09
N ILE A 191 24.74 -39.72 19.68
CA ILE A 191 25.14 -38.71 18.70
C ILE A 191 25.72 -37.48 19.43
N ARG A 192 26.97 -37.14 19.14
CA ARG A 192 27.62 -35.92 19.65
C ARG A 192 27.25 -34.74 18.76
N PHE A 193 26.52 -33.77 19.31
CA PHE A 193 26.20 -32.51 18.64
C PHE A 193 26.16 -31.39 19.68
N HIS A 194 26.89 -30.32 19.41
CA HIS A 194 26.84 -29.13 20.25
C HIS A 194 25.57 -28.35 19.93
N VAL A 195 24.71 -28.15 20.92
CA VAL A 195 23.48 -27.35 20.80
C VAL A 195 23.82 -25.92 21.18
N PRO A 196 23.89 -24.98 20.23
CA PRO A 196 24.17 -23.58 20.55
C PRO A 196 22.99 -22.94 21.26
N GLU A 197 23.23 -21.90 22.04
CA GLU A 197 22.19 -21.14 22.74
C GLU A 197 21.07 -20.63 21.80
N LYS A 198 21.45 -20.14 20.62
CA LYS A 198 20.52 -19.77 19.55
C LYS A 198 20.68 -20.73 18.36
N ILE A 199 19.84 -21.76 18.31
CA ILE A 199 19.87 -22.72 17.22
C ILE A 199 19.17 -22.16 15.99
N ALA A 200 19.87 -22.09 14.85
CA ALA A 200 19.32 -21.66 13.57
C ALA A 200 18.91 -22.85 12.69
N VAL A 201 18.07 -22.61 11.69
CA VAL A 201 17.63 -23.60 10.68
C VAL A 201 18.81 -24.35 10.09
N ARG A 202 19.93 -23.66 9.80
CA ARG A 202 21.13 -24.25 9.20
C ARG A 202 21.76 -25.33 10.10
N GLN A 203 21.81 -25.10 11.41
CA GLN A 203 22.38 -26.03 12.37
C GLN A 203 21.48 -27.25 12.56
N LEU A 204 20.17 -27.03 12.68
CA LEU A 204 19.20 -28.13 12.77
C LEU A 204 19.20 -29.00 11.49
N LYS A 205 19.39 -28.38 10.31
CA LYS A 205 19.54 -29.08 9.03
C LYS A 205 20.83 -29.90 8.97
N LYS A 206 21.94 -29.43 9.58
CA LYS A 206 23.19 -30.21 9.70
C LYS A 206 22.97 -31.43 10.59
N LEU A 207 22.29 -31.27 11.72
CA LEU A 207 21.95 -32.38 12.63
C LEU A 207 21.06 -33.39 11.91
N TRP A 208 20.03 -32.94 11.23
CA TRP A 208 19.13 -33.77 10.41
C TRP A 208 19.91 -34.65 9.41
N LYS A 209 20.83 -34.05 8.66
CA LYS A 209 21.68 -34.79 7.72
C LYS A 209 22.52 -35.86 8.41
N ARG A 210 23.09 -35.58 9.61
CA ARG A 210 23.86 -36.55 10.38
C ARG A 210 23.02 -37.74 10.86
N ILE A 211 21.81 -37.48 11.35
CA ILE A 211 20.86 -38.51 11.77
C ILE A 211 20.49 -39.40 10.61
N HIS A 212 20.15 -38.84 9.46
CA HIS A 212 19.79 -39.62 8.26
C HIS A 212 20.98 -40.44 7.71
N ALA A 213 22.18 -39.88 7.72
CA ALA A 213 23.40 -40.63 7.37
C ALA A 213 23.63 -41.82 8.31
N ARG A 214 23.38 -41.67 9.61
CA ARG A 214 23.49 -42.75 10.59
C ARG A 214 22.42 -43.81 10.39
N ILE A 215 21.14 -43.42 10.13
CA ILE A 215 20.05 -44.35 9.81
C ILE A 215 20.43 -45.21 8.60
N LYS A 216 21.00 -44.58 7.57
CA LYS A 216 21.44 -45.29 6.35
C LYS A 216 22.62 -46.22 6.63
N ALA A 217 23.60 -45.79 7.43
CA ALA A 217 24.75 -46.60 7.78
C ALA A 217 24.41 -47.83 8.64
N ASP A 218 23.45 -47.65 9.58
CA ASP A 218 23.00 -48.71 10.46
C ASP A 218 21.92 -49.62 9.78
N GLY A 219 21.60 -49.41 8.50
CA GLY A 219 20.63 -50.23 7.74
C GLY A 219 19.20 -50.22 8.32
N ILE A 220 18.81 -49.17 9.06
CA ILE A 220 17.52 -49.11 9.75
C ILE A 220 16.40 -48.83 8.75
N GLU A 221 15.49 -49.82 8.59
CA GLU A 221 14.25 -49.63 7.85
C GLU A 221 13.30 -48.69 8.62
N LEU A 222 12.83 -47.63 7.95
CA LEU A 222 11.91 -46.68 8.55
C LEU A 222 10.51 -47.24 8.60
N ILE A 223 9.97 -47.41 9.79
CA ILE A 223 8.64 -47.96 10.04
C ILE A 223 7.60 -46.82 9.95
N SER A 224 6.63 -46.94 9.07
CA SER A 224 5.47 -46.07 8.96
C SER A 224 4.19 -46.76 9.49
N GLY A 225 3.28 -45.95 10.06
CA GLY A 225 1.98 -46.44 10.53
C GLY A 225 1.87 -46.68 12.04
N LYS A 226 0.66 -47.02 12.49
CA LYS A 226 0.34 -47.31 13.90
C LYS A 226 0.63 -48.80 14.24
N GLY A 227 1.10 -49.04 15.47
CA GLY A 227 1.25 -50.41 16.00
C GLY A 227 2.63 -51.03 15.89
N LYS A 228 3.57 -50.52 15.13
CA LYS A 228 4.93 -51.03 15.06
C LYS A 228 5.89 -50.20 15.94
N ARG A 229 6.84 -50.86 16.64
CA ARG A 229 7.76 -50.20 17.57
C ARG A 229 8.92 -49.56 16.80
N LYS A 230 8.93 -48.21 16.79
CA LYS A 230 9.98 -47.41 16.15
C LYS A 230 11.28 -47.44 16.97
N THR A 231 12.42 -47.47 16.29
CA THR A 231 13.75 -47.34 16.96
C THR A 231 13.92 -45.97 17.61
N ARG A 232 14.81 -45.83 18.58
CA ARG A 232 15.13 -44.54 19.24
C ARG A 232 15.64 -43.53 18.21
N LEU A 233 16.46 -43.97 17.27
CA LEU A 233 17.04 -43.13 16.22
C LEU A 233 15.95 -42.61 15.26
N GLN A 234 14.98 -43.45 14.88
CA GLN A 234 13.84 -43.01 14.05
C GLN A 234 12.96 -41.98 14.77
N ARG A 235 12.69 -42.17 16.08
CA ARG A 235 11.91 -41.18 16.86
C ARG A 235 12.65 -39.84 16.94
N LEU A 236 13.98 -39.85 17.11
CA LEU A 236 14.79 -38.62 17.09
C LEU A 236 14.71 -37.96 15.71
N SER A 237 14.83 -38.72 14.62
CA SER A 237 14.72 -38.20 13.26
C SER A 237 13.37 -37.50 13.02
N GLU A 238 12.28 -38.17 13.34
CA GLU A 238 10.92 -37.63 13.17
C GLU A 238 10.71 -36.37 14.03
N TRP A 239 11.24 -36.32 15.24
CA TRP A 239 11.17 -35.16 16.11
C TRP A 239 12.00 -33.98 15.54
N VAL A 240 13.22 -34.23 15.04
CA VAL A 240 14.07 -33.20 14.42
C VAL A 240 13.42 -32.71 13.12
N ASP A 241 12.79 -33.59 12.31
CA ASP A 241 12.06 -33.22 11.10
C ASP A 241 10.91 -32.24 11.43
N GLN A 242 10.11 -32.56 12.45
CA GLN A 242 9.02 -31.70 12.89
C GLN A 242 9.52 -30.33 13.39
N CYS A 243 10.60 -30.31 14.18
CA CYS A 243 11.19 -29.08 14.68
C CYS A 243 11.77 -28.26 13.54
N LEU A 244 12.46 -28.88 12.58
CA LEU A 244 13.04 -28.23 11.41
C LEU A 244 11.96 -27.63 10.50
N ALA A 245 10.89 -28.39 10.23
CA ALA A 245 9.77 -27.91 9.42
C ALA A 245 9.11 -26.67 10.05
N LYS A 246 8.80 -26.74 11.36
CA LYS A 246 8.21 -25.60 12.09
C LYS A 246 9.15 -24.39 12.13
N LEU A 247 10.44 -24.60 12.41
CA LEU A 247 11.40 -23.51 12.50
C LEU A 247 11.57 -22.82 11.13
N LYS A 248 11.62 -23.60 10.03
CA LYS A 248 11.63 -23.05 8.67
C LYS A 248 10.38 -22.23 8.38
N GLN A 249 9.20 -22.79 8.71
CA GLN A 249 7.93 -22.09 8.50
C GLN A 249 7.91 -20.77 9.26
N TYR A 250 8.22 -20.77 10.56
CA TYR A 250 8.18 -19.55 11.38
C TYR A 250 9.21 -18.51 10.93
N THR A 251 10.41 -18.95 10.53
CA THR A 251 11.43 -18.05 9.96
C THR A 251 10.95 -17.41 8.66
N ASN A 252 10.34 -18.20 7.78
CA ASN A 252 9.76 -17.70 6.53
C ASN A 252 8.58 -16.75 6.79
N ASP A 253 7.69 -17.10 7.71
CA ASP A 253 6.54 -16.27 8.09
C ASP A 253 6.99 -14.91 8.62
N ILE A 254 8.03 -14.87 9.48
CA ILE A 254 8.61 -13.61 9.99
C ILE A 254 9.26 -12.81 8.85
N HIS A 255 9.92 -13.48 7.91
CA HIS A 255 10.53 -12.84 6.74
C HIS A 255 9.47 -12.20 5.83
N ILE A 256 8.38 -12.91 5.53
CA ILE A 256 7.24 -12.39 4.75
C ILE A 256 6.59 -11.18 5.45
N CYS A 257 6.47 -11.23 6.78
CA CYS A 257 5.95 -10.09 7.54
C CYS A 257 6.79 -8.82 7.31
N GLY A 258 8.12 -8.93 7.22
CA GLY A 258 9.01 -7.77 7.16
C GLY A 258 8.72 -6.78 8.31
N ASN A 259 8.42 -5.53 7.98
CA ASN A 259 8.04 -4.50 8.97
C ASN A 259 6.55 -4.55 9.36
N ARG A 260 5.73 -5.30 8.65
CA ARG A 260 4.29 -5.45 8.91
C ARG A 260 4.01 -6.31 10.14
N ASN A 261 2.86 -6.09 10.76
CA ASN A 261 2.44 -6.89 11.92
C ASN A 261 1.78 -8.23 11.55
N SER A 262 1.31 -8.36 10.31
CA SER A 262 0.56 -9.53 9.83
C SER A 262 0.58 -9.63 8.32
N PHE A 263 0.23 -10.81 7.81
CA PHE A 263 -0.08 -11.03 6.40
C PHE A 263 -1.13 -12.14 6.24
N SER A 264 -1.80 -12.19 5.07
CA SER A 264 -2.71 -13.29 4.71
C SER A 264 -1.94 -14.45 4.07
N LYS A 265 -2.26 -15.69 4.43
CA LYS A 265 -1.63 -16.88 3.82
C LYS A 265 -1.99 -17.08 2.35
N THR A 266 -3.10 -16.52 1.90
CA THR A 266 -3.56 -16.60 0.50
C THR A 266 -3.12 -15.43 -0.35
N ASP A 267 -2.72 -14.31 0.31
CA ASP A 267 -2.16 -13.13 -0.33
C ASP A 267 -1.10 -12.54 0.60
N HIS A 268 0.16 -12.84 0.33
CA HIS A 268 1.27 -12.47 1.20
C HIS A 268 1.54 -10.97 1.29
N ASP A 269 1.07 -10.21 0.31
CA ASP A 269 1.26 -8.75 0.27
C ASP A 269 0.17 -8.00 1.03
N ALA A 270 -1.01 -8.62 1.22
CA ALA A 270 -2.10 -8.04 1.97
C ALA A 270 -1.85 -8.05 3.48
N THR A 271 -2.10 -6.91 4.13
CA THR A 271 -1.99 -6.73 5.58
C THR A 271 -3.38 -6.67 6.21
N PHE A 272 -3.53 -7.23 7.42
CA PHE A 272 -4.79 -7.13 8.16
C PHE A 272 -4.97 -5.74 8.76
N MET A 273 -6.04 -5.05 8.36
CA MET A 273 -6.36 -3.68 8.74
C MET A 273 -7.87 -3.49 8.96
N HIS A 274 -8.25 -2.44 9.67
CA HIS A 274 -9.64 -2.01 9.76
C HIS A 274 -10.05 -1.34 8.45
N MET A 275 -11.19 -1.75 7.88
CA MET A 275 -11.77 -1.10 6.71
C MET A 275 -12.54 0.15 7.12
N LYS A 276 -12.55 1.20 6.27
CA LYS A 276 -13.38 2.40 6.52
C LYS A 276 -14.88 2.02 6.56
N GLU A 277 -15.30 1.13 5.68
CA GLU A 277 -16.68 0.62 5.59
C GLU A 277 -16.84 -0.67 6.40
N ASP A 278 -16.93 -0.57 7.71
CA ASP A 278 -17.34 -1.69 8.57
C ASP A 278 -18.84 -1.55 8.89
N TYR A 279 -19.70 -1.98 7.96
CA TYR A 279 -21.16 -1.93 8.13
C TYR A 279 -21.65 -2.64 9.39
N MET A 280 -20.93 -3.66 9.84
CA MET A 280 -21.26 -4.43 11.05
C MET A 280 -20.73 -3.78 12.33
N ARG A 281 -19.89 -2.75 12.23
CA ARG A 281 -19.20 -2.06 13.34
C ARG A 281 -18.61 -3.00 14.40
N ASN A 282 -18.16 -4.18 13.95
CA ASN A 282 -17.62 -5.22 14.84
C ASN A 282 -16.09 -5.13 14.99
N GLY A 283 -15.46 -4.15 14.36
CA GLY A 283 -14.01 -3.94 14.39
C GLY A 283 -13.21 -5.08 13.76
N GLN A 284 -13.82 -5.90 12.90
CA GLN A 284 -13.15 -7.01 12.28
C GLN A 284 -12.02 -6.54 11.36
N LEU A 285 -10.82 -7.10 11.59
CA LEU A 285 -9.69 -6.89 10.70
C LEU A 285 -9.88 -7.75 9.43
N LYS A 286 -9.66 -7.13 8.26
CA LYS A 286 -9.68 -7.80 6.96
C LYS A 286 -8.34 -7.63 6.26
N PRO A 287 -7.91 -8.62 5.44
CA PRO A 287 -6.74 -8.45 4.61
C PRO A 287 -7.01 -7.38 3.56
N GLY A 288 -6.11 -6.44 3.39
CA GLY A 288 -6.31 -5.34 2.46
C GLY A 288 -5.04 -4.56 2.17
N TYR A 289 -5.23 -3.56 1.32
CA TYR A 289 -4.24 -2.61 0.88
C TYR A 289 -4.69 -1.20 1.21
N ASN A 290 -3.74 -0.35 1.51
CA ASN A 290 -3.95 1.08 1.62
C ASN A 290 -3.62 1.72 0.26
N VAL A 291 -4.62 2.30 -0.38
CA VAL A 291 -4.50 2.91 -1.69
C VAL A 291 -4.64 4.42 -1.53
N ASN A 292 -3.57 5.13 -1.80
CA ASN A 292 -3.55 6.58 -1.79
C ASN A 292 -3.71 7.08 -3.22
N VAL A 293 -4.54 8.08 -3.43
CA VAL A 293 -4.80 8.68 -4.73
C VAL A 293 -4.52 10.18 -4.65
N ALA A 294 -3.74 10.68 -5.59
CA ALA A 294 -3.51 12.10 -5.77
C ALA A 294 -4.39 12.62 -6.91
N THR A 295 -5.13 13.69 -6.64
CA THR A 295 -6.00 14.37 -7.61
C THR A 295 -5.60 15.82 -7.74
N CYS A 296 -5.76 16.37 -8.96
CA CYS A 296 -5.52 17.78 -9.26
C CYS A 296 -6.51 18.20 -10.35
N SER A 297 -7.20 19.32 -10.15
CA SER A 297 -8.20 19.83 -11.12
C SER A 297 -9.18 18.75 -11.62
N ASP A 298 -9.73 17.92 -10.72
CA ASP A 298 -10.65 16.81 -11.01
C ASP A 298 -10.03 15.60 -11.76
N PHE A 299 -8.72 15.61 -12.00
CA PHE A 299 -8.00 14.49 -12.62
C PHE A 299 -7.18 13.72 -11.59
N ILE A 300 -7.13 12.40 -11.75
CA ILE A 300 -6.19 11.57 -10.99
C ILE A 300 -4.80 11.77 -11.62
N ILE A 301 -3.85 12.24 -10.80
CA ILE A 301 -2.46 12.44 -11.21
C ILE A 301 -1.55 11.31 -10.75
N GLY A 302 -1.95 10.52 -9.78
CA GLY A 302 -1.16 9.38 -9.31
C GLY A 302 -1.92 8.50 -8.34
N SER A 303 -1.39 7.30 -8.15
CA SER A 303 -1.85 6.37 -7.13
C SER A 303 -0.68 5.63 -6.52
N TYR A 304 -0.75 5.36 -5.22
CA TYR A 304 0.24 4.61 -4.48
C TYR A 304 -0.44 3.52 -3.67
N ILE A 305 -0.04 2.27 -3.90
CA ILE A 305 -0.59 1.09 -3.21
C ILE A 305 0.42 0.63 -2.18
N SER A 306 0.02 0.64 -0.92
CA SER A 306 0.83 0.21 0.20
C SER A 306 0.19 -0.93 0.97
N SER A 307 1.01 -1.81 1.50
CA SER A 307 0.60 -2.77 2.52
C SER A 307 0.67 -2.21 3.95
N ASP A 308 1.09 -0.96 4.13
CA ASP A 308 1.02 -0.28 5.43
C ASP A 308 -0.42 0.16 5.71
N ARG A 309 -0.86 -0.10 6.93
CA ARG A 309 -2.22 0.25 7.38
C ARG A 309 -2.39 1.70 7.79
N ASN A 310 -1.29 2.44 7.97
CA ASN A 310 -1.27 3.83 8.43
C ASN A 310 -0.91 4.75 7.27
N ASP A 311 -1.70 5.80 7.10
CA ASP A 311 -1.51 6.79 6.04
C ASP A 311 -0.24 7.62 6.25
N VAL A 312 0.16 7.83 7.51
CA VAL A 312 1.39 8.54 7.90
C VAL A 312 2.64 8.07 7.14
N HIS A 313 2.80 6.76 6.96
CA HIS A 313 3.99 6.18 6.32
C HIS A 313 3.91 6.11 4.79
N THR A 314 2.78 6.51 4.22
CA THR A 314 2.56 6.39 2.76
C THR A 314 2.82 7.70 2.03
N LEU A 315 2.82 8.85 2.72
CA LEU A 315 2.93 10.15 2.08
C LEU A 315 4.31 10.36 1.42
N ILE A 316 5.40 10.17 2.16
CA ILE A 316 6.76 10.38 1.65
C ILE A 316 7.04 9.49 0.43
N PRO A 317 6.87 8.14 0.50
CA PRO A 317 7.08 7.29 -0.67
C PRO A 317 6.20 7.65 -1.87
N PHE A 318 4.98 8.14 -1.61
CA PHE A 318 4.09 8.59 -2.68
C PHE A 318 4.57 9.88 -3.32
N MET A 319 5.03 10.85 -2.51
CA MET A 319 5.61 12.09 -3.02
C MET A 319 6.87 11.83 -3.84
N GLU A 320 7.77 10.99 -3.38
CA GLU A 320 8.97 10.58 -4.13
C GLU A 320 8.59 9.94 -5.48
N GLN A 321 7.55 9.12 -5.49
CA GLN A 321 7.01 8.54 -6.74
C GLN A 321 6.45 9.61 -7.67
N LEU A 322 5.68 10.59 -7.15
CA LEU A 322 5.11 11.67 -7.94
C LEU A 322 6.21 12.58 -8.50
N GLN A 323 7.22 12.95 -7.71
CA GLN A 323 8.37 13.73 -8.16
C GLN A 323 9.13 13.02 -9.28
N LYS A 324 9.39 11.71 -9.13
CA LYS A 324 10.01 10.90 -10.18
C LYS A 324 9.17 10.82 -11.44
N ASN A 325 7.86 10.72 -11.32
CA ASN A 325 6.94 10.62 -12.46
C ASN A 325 6.82 11.94 -13.24
N TYR A 326 6.94 13.07 -12.56
CA TYR A 326 6.78 14.41 -13.12
C TYR A 326 8.09 15.20 -13.09
N GLU A 327 9.21 14.53 -13.37
CA GLU A 327 10.54 15.14 -13.37
C GLU A 327 10.56 16.43 -14.20
N GLY A 328 10.99 17.53 -13.59
CA GLY A 328 10.96 18.88 -14.18
C GLY A 328 9.61 19.63 -14.14
N LYS A 329 8.58 19.04 -13.50
CA LYS A 329 7.29 19.71 -13.24
C LYS A 329 6.99 19.58 -11.74
N ASN A 330 6.98 20.69 -11.03
CA ASN A 330 6.75 20.67 -9.59
C ASN A 330 5.26 20.75 -9.26
N ILE A 331 4.84 19.98 -8.27
CA ILE A 331 3.55 20.15 -7.61
C ILE A 331 3.73 21.27 -6.59
N GLY A 332 3.05 22.39 -6.77
CA GLY A 332 3.23 23.58 -5.93
C GLY A 332 2.81 23.37 -4.48
N SER A 333 1.69 22.68 -4.27
CA SER A 333 1.20 22.38 -2.92
C SER A 333 0.54 21.01 -2.85
N VAL A 334 0.56 20.42 -1.65
CA VAL A 334 -0.08 19.13 -1.34
C VAL A 334 -1.00 19.28 -0.15
N VAL A 335 -2.25 18.89 -0.34
CA VAL A 335 -3.29 18.95 0.69
C VAL A 335 -3.67 17.54 1.12
N VAL A 336 -3.55 17.26 2.42
CA VAL A 336 -3.83 15.95 3.01
C VAL A 336 -4.71 16.06 4.26
N ASP A 337 -5.35 14.97 4.65
CA ASP A 337 -6.12 14.90 5.88
C ASP A 337 -5.22 14.74 7.13
N SER A 338 -5.85 14.76 8.32
CA SER A 338 -5.14 14.60 9.60
C SER A 338 -4.50 13.22 9.80
N GLY A 339 -4.86 12.22 9.00
CA GLY A 339 -4.28 10.89 9.04
C GLY A 339 -2.82 10.83 8.57
N TYR A 340 -2.36 11.86 7.87
CA TYR A 340 -0.99 11.99 7.39
C TYR A 340 -0.10 12.85 8.30
N GLU A 341 -0.63 13.43 9.37
CA GLU A 341 0.13 14.29 10.27
C GLU A 341 1.24 13.51 11.00
N SER A 342 2.50 13.91 10.79
CA SER A 342 3.66 13.41 11.52
C SER A 342 4.84 14.36 11.41
N GLU A 343 5.73 14.33 12.40
CA GLU A 343 6.98 15.11 12.38
C GLU A 343 7.86 14.71 11.18
N GLU A 344 7.87 13.43 10.81
CA GLU A 344 8.64 12.93 9.68
C GLU A 344 8.16 13.52 8.35
N ASN A 345 6.84 13.60 8.16
CA ASN A 345 6.27 14.23 6.97
C ASN A 345 6.58 15.73 6.95
N TYR A 346 6.47 16.44 8.08
CA TYR A 346 6.84 17.85 8.15
C TYR A 346 8.32 18.08 7.79
N CYS A 347 9.25 17.32 8.39
CA CYS A 347 10.69 17.44 8.10
C CYS A 347 11.00 17.14 6.62
N TRP A 348 10.29 16.19 6.01
CA TRP A 348 10.48 15.88 4.60
C TRP A 348 10.10 17.07 3.71
N PHE A 349 8.94 17.70 3.96
CA PHE A 349 8.50 18.86 3.19
C PHE A 349 9.36 20.10 3.44
N GLU A 350 9.88 20.28 4.65
CA GLU A 350 10.87 21.35 4.93
C GLU A 350 12.17 21.19 4.12
N ALA A 351 12.58 19.94 3.89
CA ALA A 351 13.73 19.65 3.03
C ALA A 351 13.41 19.79 1.53
N HIS A 352 12.11 19.91 1.15
CA HIS A 352 11.64 20.07 -0.22
C HIS A 352 10.75 21.31 -0.37
N PRO A 353 11.33 22.54 -0.22
CA PRO A 353 10.58 23.78 -0.16
C PRO A 353 9.87 24.16 -1.47
N GLU A 354 10.13 23.43 -2.54
CA GLU A 354 9.43 23.56 -3.83
C GLU A 354 7.97 23.09 -3.78
N THR A 355 7.57 22.35 -2.73
CA THR A 355 6.20 21.86 -2.53
C THR A 355 5.72 22.20 -1.11
N GLU A 356 4.66 22.97 -0.99
CA GLU A 356 4.05 23.32 0.29
C GLU A 356 3.12 22.20 0.80
N LEU A 357 3.20 21.86 2.09
CA LEU A 357 2.32 20.88 2.73
C LEU A 357 1.19 21.58 3.49
N TYR A 358 -0.04 21.25 3.14
CA TYR A 358 -1.24 21.62 3.88
C TYR A 358 -1.85 20.37 4.52
N VAL A 359 -1.74 20.26 5.85
CA VAL A 359 -2.29 19.13 6.61
C VAL A 359 -3.21 19.63 7.71
N LYS A 360 -4.39 19.01 7.83
CA LYS A 360 -5.31 19.32 8.93
C LYS A 360 -4.74 18.77 10.24
N PRO A 361 -4.50 19.61 11.28
CA PRO A 361 -4.02 19.10 12.56
C PRO A 361 -4.97 18.07 13.18
N SER A 362 -4.43 17.01 13.75
CA SER A 362 -5.21 15.91 14.35
C SER A 362 -6.08 16.35 15.52
N ASN A 363 -5.70 17.43 16.19
CA ASN A 363 -6.43 18.03 17.30
C ASN A 363 -7.43 19.13 16.88
N HIS A 364 -7.53 19.45 15.58
CA HIS A 364 -8.33 20.58 15.09
C HIS A 364 -9.81 20.54 15.57
N GLU A 365 -10.48 19.40 15.42
CA GLU A 365 -11.86 19.26 15.86
C GLU A 365 -11.98 19.26 17.39
N ALA A 366 -11.06 18.57 18.06
CA ALA A 366 -11.02 18.55 19.52
C ALA A 366 -10.79 19.95 20.12
N ALA A 367 -9.94 20.78 19.49
CA ALA A 367 -9.65 22.14 19.91
C ALA A 367 -10.88 23.10 19.89
N LYS A 368 -11.91 22.77 19.11
CA LYS A 368 -13.17 23.52 19.10
C LYS A 368 -14.00 23.32 20.39
N HIS A 369 -13.82 22.19 21.06
CA HIS A 369 -14.59 21.87 22.26
C HIS A 369 -14.06 22.58 23.51
N ARG A 370 -14.98 23.10 24.36
CA ARG A 370 -14.65 23.75 25.63
C ARG A 370 -13.76 22.85 26.51
N LYS A 371 -14.06 21.54 26.59
CA LYS A 371 -13.29 20.57 27.37
C LYS A 371 -11.80 20.55 26.98
N TYR A 372 -11.48 20.64 25.70
CA TYR A 372 -10.11 20.68 25.22
C TYR A 372 -9.42 21.99 25.60
N ARG A 373 -10.10 23.15 25.40
CA ARG A 373 -9.56 24.47 25.68
C ARG A 373 -9.38 24.78 27.16
N THR A 374 -10.14 24.10 28.02
CA THR A 374 -10.04 24.25 29.49
C THR A 374 -9.24 23.13 30.16
N ASP A 375 -8.66 22.21 29.40
CA ASP A 375 -7.86 21.11 29.92
C ASP A 375 -6.48 21.62 30.33
N ILE A 376 -6.28 21.75 31.63
CA ILE A 376 -5.05 22.29 32.23
C ILE A 376 -3.81 21.38 32.07
N SER A 377 -4.01 20.12 31.67
CA SER A 377 -2.93 19.16 31.46
C SER A 377 -2.28 19.31 30.07
N ARG A 378 -2.89 20.08 29.19
CA ARG A 378 -2.44 20.24 27.80
C ARG A 378 -1.42 21.36 27.71
N ARG A 379 -0.30 21.09 27.05
CA ARG A 379 0.75 22.05 26.74
C ARG A 379 0.22 23.29 26.02
N GLU A 380 -0.66 23.10 25.06
CA GLU A 380 -1.24 24.16 24.23
C GLU A 380 -2.02 25.18 25.05
N ASN A 381 -2.50 24.78 26.24
CA ASN A 381 -3.24 25.65 27.16
C ASN A 381 -2.34 26.25 28.26
N MET A 382 -1.02 26.01 28.26
CA MET A 382 -0.06 26.59 29.18
C MET A 382 0.61 27.81 28.55
N ALA A 383 0.84 28.87 29.34
CA ALA A 383 1.60 30.03 28.89
C ALA A 383 3.08 29.64 28.71
N TYR A 384 3.65 29.91 27.55
CA TYR A 384 5.07 29.68 27.27
C TYR A 384 5.83 30.97 27.19
N ASN A 385 6.97 31.03 27.86
CA ASN A 385 7.90 32.15 27.79
C ASN A 385 9.13 31.73 26.95
N ALA A 386 9.26 32.30 25.76
CA ALA A 386 10.35 31.98 24.84
C ALA A 386 11.71 32.48 25.29
N GLN A 387 11.76 33.54 26.14
CA GLN A 387 13.03 34.10 26.61
C GLN A 387 13.70 33.23 27.67
N THR A 388 12.89 32.55 28.49
CA THR A 388 13.36 31.69 29.59
C THR A 388 13.19 30.21 29.31
N ASP A 389 12.63 29.84 28.16
CA ASP A 389 12.28 28.48 27.76
C ASP A 389 11.50 27.73 28.89
N THR A 390 10.43 28.38 29.38
CA THR A 390 9.62 27.85 30.48
C THR A 390 8.14 27.88 30.18
N TYR A 391 7.41 26.90 30.70
CA TYR A 391 5.94 26.89 30.70
C TYR A 391 5.40 27.28 32.07
N THR A 392 4.26 27.92 32.11
CA THR A 392 3.53 28.23 33.34
C THR A 392 2.32 27.30 33.48
N CYS A 393 2.27 26.52 34.55
CA CYS A 393 1.13 25.62 34.80
C CYS A 393 -0.12 26.39 35.27
N ALA A 394 -1.27 25.71 35.32
CA ALA A 394 -2.55 26.29 35.76
C ALA A 394 -2.54 26.83 37.21
N ASN A 395 -1.58 26.43 38.04
CA ASN A 395 -1.36 26.96 39.40
C ASN A 395 -0.32 28.08 39.46
N GLY A 396 0.07 28.66 38.33
CA GLY A 396 1.02 29.77 38.23
C GLY A 396 2.49 29.39 38.50
N LYS A 397 2.83 28.09 38.62
CA LYS A 397 4.20 27.63 38.82
C LYS A 397 4.91 27.43 37.49
N LEU A 398 6.23 27.62 37.48
CA LEU A 398 7.05 27.46 36.30
C LEU A 398 7.51 26.02 36.11
N LEU A 399 7.39 25.52 34.90
CA LEU A 399 8.01 24.26 34.45
C LEU A 399 9.29 24.61 33.71
N GLN A 400 10.41 24.09 34.17
CA GLN A 400 11.72 24.28 33.58
C GLN A 400 12.15 23.06 32.79
N LYS A 401 12.91 23.24 31.74
CA LYS A 401 13.48 22.17 30.96
C LYS A 401 14.51 21.41 31.78
N THR A 402 14.27 20.12 32.04
CA THR A 402 15.14 19.27 32.87
C THR A 402 16.03 18.37 32.03
N GLN A 403 15.55 17.86 30.93
CA GLN A 403 16.31 16.95 30.06
C GLN A 403 15.83 16.97 28.61
N GLU A 404 16.72 16.54 27.72
CA GLU A 404 16.39 16.22 26.34
C GLU A 404 16.55 14.73 26.11
N LYS A 405 15.55 14.11 25.49
CA LYS A 405 15.59 12.71 25.06
C LYS A 405 15.64 12.63 23.56
N LYS A 406 16.70 12.02 23.05
CA LYS A 406 16.79 11.68 21.62
C LYS A 406 16.22 10.28 21.39
N THR A 407 15.26 10.19 20.51
CA THR A 407 14.64 8.92 20.10
C THR A 407 14.66 8.85 18.57
N HIS A 408 14.69 7.64 18.04
CA HIS A 408 14.62 7.43 16.59
C HIS A 408 13.28 6.82 16.23
N THR A 409 12.68 7.32 15.17
CA THR A 409 11.49 6.69 14.56
C THR A 409 11.85 5.33 13.95
N ALA A 410 10.85 4.57 13.54
CA ALA A 410 11.08 3.31 12.83
C ALA A 410 11.80 3.49 11.48
N SER A 411 11.71 4.67 10.88
CA SER A 411 12.39 5.09 9.65
C SER A 411 13.81 5.61 9.87
N GLY A 412 14.19 5.85 11.14
CA GLY A 412 15.54 6.33 11.51
C GLY A 412 15.66 7.84 11.73
N LEU A 413 14.56 8.60 11.62
CA LEU A 413 14.57 10.03 11.93
C LEU A 413 14.84 10.23 13.44
N GLU A 414 15.83 11.06 13.78
CA GLU A 414 16.12 11.45 15.16
C GLU A 414 15.13 12.53 15.61
N ILE A 415 14.37 12.23 16.67
CA ILE A 415 13.45 13.17 17.32
C ILE A 415 14.02 13.57 18.68
N THR A 416 14.15 14.86 18.92
CA THR A 416 14.55 15.40 20.22
C THR A 416 13.32 15.83 21.01
N THR A 417 13.09 15.18 22.13
CA THR A 417 11.97 15.49 23.04
C THR A 417 12.51 16.22 24.27
N SER A 418 12.07 17.46 24.48
CA SER A 418 12.39 18.22 25.70
C SER A 418 11.39 17.90 26.80
N VAL A 419 11.89 17.62 27.99
CA VAL A 419 11.09 17.33 29.19
C VAL A 419 11.13 18.54 30.11
N TYR A 420 9.93 19.04 30.47
CA TYR A 420 9.77 20.16 31.39
C TYR A 420 9.15 19.66 32.68
N GLU A 421 9.70 20.05 33.81
CA GLU A 421 9.24 19.64 35.13
C GLU A 421 9.10 20.85 36.06
N CYS A 422 8.14 20.78 36.96
CA CYS A 422 7.96 21.74 38.02
C CYS A 422 8.50 21.16 39.34
N SER A 423 9.42 21.85 39.99
CA SER A 423 10.00 21.43 41.28
C SER A 423 9.05 21.63 42.48
N GLU A 424 8.04 22.48 42.31
CA GLU A 424 7.15 22.92 43.42
C GLU A 424 5.74 22.26 43.31
N CYS A 425 5.68 20.98 42.99
CA CYS A 425 4.42 20.25 42.87
C CYS A 425 3.95 19.56 44.14
N ASP A 426 4.74 19.58 45.22
CA ASP A 426 4.36 18.96 46.48
C ASP A 426 3.25 19.79 47.17
N GLY A 427 2.13 19.10 47.48
CA GLY A 427 0.95 19.77 48.06
C GLY A 427 0.07 20.54 47.05
N CYS A 428 0.34 20.44 45.74
CA CYS A 428 -0.46 21.12 44.71
C CYS A 428 -1.84 20.47 44.58
N PRO A 429 -2.94 21.24 44.75
CA PRO A 429 -4.31 20.71 44.61
C PRO A 429 -4.68 20.26 43.18
N LEU A 430 -3.88 20.66 42.19
CA LEU A 430 -4.09 20.31 40.80
C LEU A 430 -3.17 19.17 40.33
N LYS A 431 -2.29 18.63 41.21
CA LYS A 431 -1.31 17.60 40.87
C LYS A 431 -1.95 16.36 40.27
N GLU A 432 -3.03 15.82 40.92
CA GLU A 432 -3.72 14.64 40.42
C GLU A 432 -4.34 14.83 39.04
N LYS A 433 -4.79 16.03 38.69
CA LYS A 433 -5.32 16.36 37.35
C LYS A 433 -4.21 16.50 36.31
N GLN A 434 -3.00 16.82 36.73
CA GLN A 434 -1.84 16.98 35.84
C GLN A 434 -0.96 15.72 35.74
N GLU A 435 -0.93 14.85 36.79
CA GLU A 435 -0.10 13.65 36.82
C GLU A 435 -0.48 12.57 35.77
N ARG A 436 -1.69 12.63 35.21
CA ARG A 436 -2.06 11.73 34.11
C ARG A 436 -1.21 11.94 32.86
N TYR A 437 -0.53 13.05 32.76
CA TYR A 437 0.37 13.38 31.67
C TYR A 437 1.68 13.92 32.30
N ARG A 438 2.67 13.04 32.50
CA ARG A 438 4.06 13.50 32.66
C ARG A 438 4.29 14.45 31.51
N CYS A 439 4.64 15.71 31.80
CA CYS A 439 4.90 16.74 30.81
C CYS A 439 6.12 16.33 29.94
N GLN A 440 5.95 15.38 29.07
CA GLN A 440 6.90 15.01 28.03
C GLN A 440 6.41 15.68 26.75
N PHE A 441 7.06 16.77 26.38
CA PHE A 441 6.76 17.46 25.15
C PHE A 441 7.82 17.09 24.14
N ALA A 442 7.37 16.58 22.98
CA ALA A 442 8.20 16.56 21.80
C ALA A 442 8.41 18.01 21.37
N ALA A 443 9.59 18.54 21.60
CA ALA A 443 10.07 19.70 20.85
C ALA A 443 10.96 19.10 19.78
N ALA A 444 10.45 18.94 18.56
CA ALA A 444 11.31 18.89 17.40
C ALA A 444 12.24 20.11 17.48
N GLY A 445 13.49 19.98 17.09
CA GLY A 445 14.47 21.05 17.08
C GLY A 445 14.09 22.24 16.17
N TYR A 446 12.89 22.24 15.61
CA TYR A 446 12.20 23.29 14.90
C TYR A 446 11.06 23.77 15.78
N GLY A 447 11.07 25.06 16.08
CA GLY A 447 10.13 25.69 17.00
C GLY A 447 8.69 25.33 16.66
N SER A 448 8.08 24.47 17.47
CA SER A 448 6.70 23.97 17.30
C SER A 448 5.62 25.06 17.26
N LYS A 449 5.99 26.32 17.52
CA LYS A 449 5.12 27.48 17.29
C LYS A 449 5.08 27.91 15.83
N ASP A 450 6.17 27.80 15.10
CA ASP A 450 6.23 28.24 13.69
C ASP A 450 5.56 27.23 12.77
N LEU A 451 5.68 25.92 13.04
CA LEU A 451 5.00 24.88 12.27
C LEU A 451 3.46 24.90 12.45
N LEU A 452 2.97 25.20 13.65
CA LEU A 452 1.53 25.40 13.89
C LEU A 452 1.02 26.74 13.37
N SER A 453 1.89 27.74 13.18
CA SER A 453 1.53 29.05 12.63
C SER A 453 1.72 29.14 11.12
N GLN A 454 2.59 28.33 10.53
CA GLN A 454 2.84 28.27 9.09
C GLN A 454 2.09 27.11 8.38
N GLY A 455 1.77 26.00 9.08
CA GLY A 455 0.79 24.99 8.63
C GLY A 455 -0.64 25.50 8.72
N MET A 456 -0.78 26.78 8.49
CA MET A 456 -2.04 27.46 8.61
C MET A 456 -2.95 27.12 7.43
N PHE A 457 -4.10 26.78 7.82
CA PHE A 457 -5.28 27.45 7.27
C PHE A 457 -5.10 28.96 7.53
N ALA A 458 -4.56 29.69 6.55
CA ALA A 458 -4.80 31.10 6.46
C ALA A 458 -6.32 31.23 6.65
N SER A 459 -6.67 31.85 7.79
CA SER A 459 -7.99 32.43 8.11
C SER A 459 -9.06 32.16 7.06
N GLY A 460 -10.04 31.32 7.36
CA GLY A 460 -11.46 31.36 7.03
C GLY A 460 -11.97 31.93 5.71
N GLU A 461 -11.15 32.19 4.74
CA GLU A 461 -11.61 32.54 3.41
C GLU A 461 -11.64 31.31 2.51
N PRO A 462 -12.81 31.01 1.91
CA PRO A 462 -12.88 29.93 0.93
C PRO A 462 -11.97 30.25 -0.22
N PHE A 463 -11.13 29.30 -0.60
CA PHE A 463 -10.29 29.36 -1.78
C PHE A 463 -11.20 29.58 -3.00
N HIS A 464 -11.31 30.80 -3.45
CA HIS A 464 -11.97 31.13 -4.70
C HIS A 464 -10.97 30.82 -5.85
N SER A 465 -10.86 29.56 -6.21
CA SER A 465 -10.44 29.21 -7.56
C SER A 465 -11.61 29.52 -8.48
N GLY A 466 -11.36 30.36 -9.46
CA GLY A 466 -12.37 30.71 -10.43
C GLY A 466 -12.96 29.46 -11.09
N ARG A 467 -14.28 29.30 -10.92
CA ARG A 467 -15.14 28.29 -11.56
C ARG A 467 -14.87 26.83 -11.16
N GLY A 468 -15.48 26.43 -10.06
CA GLY A 468 -15.62 25.04 -9.66
C GLY A 468 -16.01 24.96 -8.18
N GLN A 469 -17.28 25.13 -7.84
CA GLN A 469 -17.79 24.79 -6.52
C GLN A 469 -17.62 23.30 -6.30
N LEU A 470 -16.59 22.89 -5.54
CA LEU A 470 -16.53 21.56 -4.98
C LEU A 470 -17.50 21.52 -3.79
N CYS A 471 -18.71 21.05 -4.04
CA CYS A 471 -19.60 20.58 -2.98
C CYS A 471 -18.98 19.32 -2.36
N ILE A 472 -18.33 19.47 -1.22
CA ILE A 472 -18.17 18.36 -0.28
C ILE A 472 -19.57 18.05 0.24
N ARG A 473 -20.23 17.06 -0.36
CA ARG A 473 -21.42 16.45 0.25
C ARG A 473 -20.98 15.74 1.51
N GLU A 474 -21.24 16.33 2.65
CA GLU A 474 -21.36 15.60 3.90
C GLU A 474 -22.38 14.49 3.67
N ALA A 475 -21.97 13.25 3.74
CA ALA A 475 -22.86 12.12 3.91
C ALA A 475 -23.41 12.20 5.33
N GLY A 476 -24.51 12.90 5.47
CA GLY A 476 -25.31 12.91 6.67
C GLY A 476 -26.17 11.67 6.74
N SER A 477 -26.31 11.16 7.96
CA SER A 477 -27.18 10.13 8.56
C SER A 477 -27.02 8.72 8.03
#